data_5fbd3c9fc675d7f6c27676a6a9b694cd
#
_entry.id   5fbd3c9fc675d7f6c27676a6a9b694cd
#
_cell.length_a   1.000
_cell.length_b   1.000
_cell.length_c   1.000
_cell.angle_alpha   90.00
_cell.angle_beta   90.00
_cell.angle_gamma   90.00
#
_symmetry.space_group_name_H-M   'P 1'
#
loop_
_entity.id
_entity.type
_entity.pdbx_description
1 polymer ?
#
loop_
_entity_poly.entity_id
_entity_poly.type
_entity_poly.pdbx_seq_one_letter_code
_entity_poly.pdbx_strand_id
1 'polypeptide(L)'
;MAGRDNVETLVVLQPILVDTASPDQVGMLVMANGLLVAVLVRLDAPEHARCGSWFLEVGLGRLAGARAPTFDTLEDATRWMRQHLQR
;
A
#
# COMPACT_ATOMS: atom_id res chain seq x y z
N MET A 1 14.47 -23.62 14.22
CA MET A 1 14.39 -22.84 14.00
C MET A 1 14.02 -22.08 14.00
N ALA A 2 14.08 -22.14 14.43
CA ALA A 2 13.41 -21.26 14.50
C ALA A 2 13.61 -20.26 13.94
N GLY A 3 14.17 -19.87 14.07
CA GLY A 3 14.37 -18.69 13.71
C GLY A 3 13.80 -18.19 12.58
N ARG A 4 13.52 -18.85 11.80
CA ARG A 4 12.95 -18.42 10.82
C ARG A 4 11.93 -17.64 10.92
N ASP A 5 11.39 -17.75 11.88
CA ASP A 5 10.25 -17.10 12.21
C ASP A 5 10.37 -15.68 12.35
N ASN A 6 11.54 -15.16 12.55
CA ASN A 6 11.73 -13.77 12.80
C ASN A 6 12.14 -12.98 11.58
N VAL A 7 12.01 -13.57 10.43
CA VAL A 7 12.31 -12.84 9.20
C VAL A 7 11.18 -11.86 8.95
N GLU A 8 11.49 -10.58 9.09
CA GLU A 8 10.51 -9.55 8.82
C GLU A 8 10.31 -9.37 7.34
N THR A 9 9.09 -9.04 6.96
CA THR A 9 8.81 -8.65 5.60
C THR A 9 9.40 -7.29 5.34
N LEU A 10 10.33 -7.21 4.40
CA LEU A 10 10.93 -5.94 4.01
C LEU A 10 9.99 -5.25 3.04
N VAL A 11 9.39 -4.16 3.50
CA VAL A 11 8.48 -3.36 2.69
C VAL A 11 9.20 -2.11 2.25
N VAL A 12 9.24 -1.88 0.94
CA VAL A 12 9.87 -0.72 0.33
C VAL A 12 8.83 0.01 -0.49
N LEU A 13 8.76 1.33 -0.34
CA LEU A 13 7.83 2.16 -1.10
C LEU A 13 8.62 2.91 -2.15
N GLN A 14 8.05 2.99 -3.35
CA GLN A 14 8.68 3.72 -4.45
C GLN A 14 7.64 4.68 -5.04
N PRO A 15 7.93 5.99 -5.07
CA PRO A 15 7.00 6.97 -5.63
C PRO A 15 6.79 6.75 -7.12
N ILE A 16 5.55 6.97 -7.55
CA ILE A 16 5.18 6.84 -8.95
C ILE A 16 3.95 7.71 -9.19
N LEU A 17 3.72 8.08 -10.44
CA LEU A 17 2.47 8.72 -10.83
C LEU A 17 1.58 7.66 -11.44
N VAL A 18 0.31 7.69 -11.09
CA VAL A 18 -0.68 6.69 -11.50
C VAL A 18 -1.80 7.39 -12.23
N ASP A 19 -2.18 6.86 -13.38
CA ASP A 19 -3.34 7.38 -14.10
C ASP A 19 -4.59 6.76 -13.49
N THR A 20 -5.31 7.56 -12.71
CA THR A 20 -6.57 7.15 -12.12
C THR A 20 -7.74 7.85 -12.80
N ALA A 21 -7.48 8.61 -13.88
CA ALA A 21 -8.48 9.45 -14.55
C ALA A 21 -9.08 10.48 -13.59
N SER A 22 -8.30 10.92 -12.60
CA SER A 22 -8.73 11.90 -11.61
C SER A 22 -7.51 12.66 -11.12
N PRO A 23 -7.66 13.70 -10.27
CA PRO A 23 -6.52 14.37 -9.67
C PRO A 23 -5.70 13.50 -8.71
N ASP A 24 -6.20 12.32 -8.33
CA ASP A 24 -5.50 11.41 -7.44
C ASP A 24 -4.44 10.65 -8.22
N GLN A 25 -3.28 11.27 -8.41
CA GLN A 25 -2.23 10.72 -9.29
C GLN A 25 -0.96 10.33 -8.55
N VAL A 26 -0.75 10.88 -7.36
CA VAL A 26 0.46 10.56 -6.60
C VAL A 26 0.31 9.18 -6.00
N GLY A 27 1.24 8.29 -6.32
CA GLY A 27 1.15 6.91 -5.86
C GLY A 27 2.46 6.41 -5.30
N MET A 28 2.37 5.20 -4.74
CA MET A 28 3.51 4.45 -4.25
C MET A 28 3.39 3.02 -4.70
N LEU A 29 4.43 2.52 -5.35
CA LEU A 29 4.58 1.09 -5.52
C LEU A 29 4.99 0.50 -4.18
N VAL A 30 4.34 -0.57 -3.78
CA VAL A 30 4.67 -1.27 -2.54
C VAL A 30 5.36 -2.57 -2.90
N MET A 31 6.63 -2.67 -2.52
CA MET A 31 7.43 -3.87 -2.77
C MET A 31 7.60 -4.62 -1.47
N ALA A 32 7.40 -5.92 -1.49
CA ALA A 32 7.64 -6.76 -0.33
C ALA A 32 8.64 -7.83 -0.73
N ASN A 33 9.80 -7.79 -0.10
CA ASN A 33 10.90 -8.75 -0.39
C ASN A 33 11.19 -8.81 -1.89
N GLY A 34 11.19 -7.66 -2.54
CA GLY A 34 11.53 -7.56 -3.95
C GLY A 34 10.38 -7.79 -4.92
N LEU A 35 9.18 -8.07 -4.43
CA LEU A 35 8.03 -8.31 -5.29
C LEU A 35 7.03 -7.18 -5.15
N LEU A 36 6.46 -6.76 -6.27
CA LEU A 36 5.39 -5.76 -6.25
C LEU A 36 4.13 -6.41 -5.70
N VAL A 37 3.60 -5.88 -4.60
CA VAL A 37 2.42 -6.45 -3.94
C VAL A 37 1.22 -5.51 -3.95
N ALA A 38 1.44 -4.20 -4.16
CA ALA A 38 0.33 -3.26 -4.13
C ALA A 38 0.73 -1.93 -4.74
N VAL A 39 -0.28 -1.15 -5.10
CA VAL A 39 -0.11 0.25 -5.49
C VAL A 39 -1.04 1.07 -4.61
N LEU A 40 -0.48 2.05 -3.94
CA LEU A 40 -1.23 3.02 -3.13
C LEU A 40 -1.36 4.31 -3.92
N VAL A 41 -2.47 5.01 -3.72
CA VAL A 41 -2.71 6.31 -4.36
C VAL A 41 -3.16 7.28 -3.29
N ARG A 42 -2.61 8.50 -3.33
CA ARG A 42 -3.02 9.55 -2.41
C ARG A 42 -4.31 10.20 -2.91
N LEU A 43 -5.25 10.38 -2.02
CA LEU A 43 -6.54 10.97 -2.35
C LEU A 43 -6.38 12.49 -2.33
N ASP A 44 -6.25 13.10 -3.50
CA ASP A 44 -5.99 14.54 -3.64
C ASP A 44 -7.16 15.31 -4.23
N ALA A 45 -8.15 14.63 -4.79
CA ALA A 45 -9.31 15.31 -5.34
C ALA A 45 -10.10 15.98 -4.21
N PRO A 46 -10.56 17.23 -4.44
CA PRO A 46 -11.17 18.00 -3.33
C PRO A 46 -12.47 17.41 -2.80
N GLU A 47 -13.12 16.56 -3.54
CA GLU A 47 -14.37 15.95 -3.07
C GLU A 47 -14.16 14.85 -2.04
N HIS A 48 -12.91 14.38 -1.85
CA HIS A 48 -12.66 13.34 -0.84
C HIS A 48 -12.78 13.92 0.56
N ALA A 49 -13.49 13.20 1.41
CA ALA A 49 -13.64 13.61 2.81
C ALA A 49 -12.30 13.53 3.54
N ARG A 50 -11.40 12.65 3.11
CA ARG A 50 -10.10 12.43 3.76
C ARG A 50 -8.98 12.72 2.77
N CYS A 51 -8.99 13.93 2.25
CA CYS A 51 -7.98 14.38 1.31
C CYS A 51 -6.60 14.27 1.95
N GLY A 52 -5.64 13.74 1.22
CA GLY A 52 -4.29 13.50 1.72
C GLY A 52 -4.08 12.10 2.28
N SER A 53 -5.14 11.32 2.42
CA SER A 53 -5.03 9.93 2.88
C SER A 53 -4.63 9.03 1.72
N TRP A 54 -4.27 7.79 2.04
CA TRP A 54 -3.80 6.82 1.07
C TRP A 54 -4.80 5.70 0.87
N PHE A 55 -5.00 5.33 -0.37
CA PHE A 55 -5.97 4.31 -0.77
C PHE A 55 -5.26 3.18 -1.49
N LEU A 56 -5.66 1.94 -1.19
CA LEU A 56 -5.12 0.77 -1.88
C LEU A 56 -5.80 0.66 -3.24
N GLU A 57 -5.11 1.10 -4.28
CA GLU A 57 -5.66 1.11 -5.63
C GLU A 57 -5.73 -0.30 -6.19
N VAL A 58 -4.68 -1.08 -6.01
CA VAL A 58 -4.65 -2.46 -6.47
C VAL A 58 -3.77 -3.27 -5.55
N GLY A 59 -4.22 -4.46 -5.22
CA GLY A 59 -3.42 -5.45 -4.53
C GLY A 59 -3.12 -6.61 -5.47
N LEU A 60 -1.95 -7.19 -5.31
CA LEU A 60 -1.48 -8.29 -6.14
C LEU A 60 -1.14 -9.48 -5.26
N GLY A 61 -1.20 -10.67 -5.83
CA GLY A 61 -0.85 -11.87 -5.10
C GLY A 61 -1.66 -12.01 -3.83
N ARG A 62 -1.00 -12.04 -2.67
CA ARG A 62 -1.67 -12.19 -1.38
C ARG A 62 -2.62 -11.07 -1.06
N LEU A 63 -2.42 -9.90 -1.65
CA LEU A 63 -3.28 -8.75 -1.41
C LEU A 63 -4.35 -8.59 -2.46
N ALA A 64 -4.44 -9.48 -3.42
CA ALA A 64 -5.46 -9.39 -4.47
C ALA A 64 -6.84 -9.50 -3.83
N GLY A 65 -7.70 -8.54 -4.14
CA GLY A 65 -9.04 -8.49 -3.59
C GLY A 65 -9.12 -8.09 -2.12
N ALA A 66 -8.00 -7.71 -1.52
CA ALA A 66 -8.01 -7.30 -0.11
C ALA A 66 -8.83 -6.02 0.07
N ARG A 67 -9.56 -5.97 1.16
CA ARG A 67 -10.35 -4.78 1.51
C ARG A 67 -9.58 -4.02 2.56
N ALA A 68 -8.91 -2.98 2.12
CA ALA A 68 -8.11 -2.15 3.00
C ALA A 68 -8.89 -0.91 3.40
N PRO A 69 -8.68 -0.39 4.60
CA PRO A 69 -9.20 0.92 4.93
C PRO A 69 -8.42 2.00 4.20
N THR A 70 -8.88 3.23 4.29
CA THR A 70 -8.09 4.37 3.87
C THR A 70 -7.09 4.66 4.99
N PHE A 71 -5.84 4.90 4.62
CA PHE A 71 -4.78 5.13 5.61
C PHE A 71 -4.47 6.61 5.72
N ASP A 72 -4.33 7.11 6.94
CA ASP A 72 -3.97 8.51 7.13
C ASP A 72 -2.51 8.77 6.75
N THR A 73 -1.65 7.79 6.93
CA THR A 73 -0.22 7.95 6.65
C THR A 73 0.30 6.72 5.93
N LEU A 74 1.46 6.90 5.28
CA LEU A 74 2.14 5.76 4.67
C LEU A 74 2.64 4.77 5.73
N GLU A 75 2.92 5.25 6.93
CA GLU A 75 3.31 4.36 8.02
C GLU A 75 2.17 3.40 8.38
N ASP A 76 0.96 3.93 8.46
CA ASP A 76 -0.21 3.10 8.75
C ASP A 76 -0.41 2.08 7.64
N ALA A 77 -0.27 2.49 6.39
CA ALA A 77 -0.40 1.60 5.25
C ALA A 77 0.65 0.49 5.30
N THR A 78 1.88 0.85 5.60
CA THR A 78 2.98 -0.11 5.67
C THR A 78 2.74 -1.15 6.77
N ARG A 79 2.26 -0.68 7.92
CA ARG A 79 1.95 -1.58 9.03
C ARG A 79 0.85 -2.56 8.65
N TRP A 80 -0.19 -2.07 7.99
CA TRP A 80 -1.29 -2.91 7.53
C TRP A 80 -0.78 -3.95 6.53
N MET A 81 0.09 -3.53 5.59
CA MET A 81 0.66 -4.43 4.60
C MET A 81 1.44 -5.55 5.27
N ARG A 82 2.30 -5.22 6.24
CA ARG A 82 3.09 -6.23 6.93
C ARG A 82 2.21 -7.25 7.61
N GLN A 83 1.15 -6.80 8.26
CA GLN A 83 0.26 -7.70 8.95
C GLN A 83 -0.42 -8.68 7.99
N HIS A 84 -0.78 -8.20 6.81
CA HIS A 84 -1.48 -9.03 5.84
C HIS A 84 -0.55 -9.90 5.01
N LEU A 85 0.73 -9.61 5.01
CA LEU A 85 1.71 -10.39 4.26
C LEU A 85 2.41 -11.44 5.12
N GLN A 86 2.16 -11.45 6.41
CA GLN A 86 2.83 -12.36 7.33
C GLN A 86 2.08 -13.66 7.49
N ARG A 87 1.40 -14.11 6.53
CA ARG A 87 0.59 -15.32 6.69
C ARG A 87 1.21 -16.50 6.04
#